data_36da41373c0f6b2f385c5d788f2fa4dc
#
_entry.id   36da41373c0f6b2f385c5d788f2fa4dc
#
_cell.length_a   1.000
_cell.length_b   1.000
_cell.length_c   1.000
_cell.angle_alpha   90.00
_cell.angle_beta   90.00
_cell.angle_gamma   90.00
#
_symmetry.space_group_name_H-M   'P 1'
#
loop_
_entity.id
_entity.type
_entity.pdbx_description
1 polymer ?
#
loop_
_entity_poly.entity_id
_entity_poly.type
_entity_poly.pdbx_seq_one_letter_code
_entity_poly.pdbx_strand_id
1 'polypeptide(L)'
;MSNKVLITNEQNAVKVPSGLRILIRRSCNAVLEYENFDGPAEISVTFVDNARIHELNKQYRDKDAPTDVLSFPMAENGEYDIDEDNGCKILGDIVISMERAMEQAELYGHSLQREVAYLTVHSMLHLLGYDHESSGLEAVRMREKEEAVLMQLGPVSYTHLRA
;
A
#
# COMPACT_ATOMS: atom_id res chain seq x y z
N MET A 1 -19.12 4.85 -10.62
CA MET A 1 -18.79 5.16 -9.23
C MET A 1 -17.29 5.05 -9.04
N SER A 2 -16.75 5.93 -8.25
CA SER A 2 -15.30 5.96 -8.05
C SER A 2 -14.89 5.19 -6.80
N ASN A 3 -13.63 4.75 -6.79
CA ASN A 3 -13.04 4.11 -5.62
C ASN A 3 -12.86 5.13 -4.50
N LYS A 4 -12.91 4.68 -3.28
CA LYS A 4 -12.72 5.53 -2.09
C LYS A 4 -11.45 5.11 -1.37
N VAL A 5 -10.51 6.04 -1.27
CA VAL A 5 -9.26 5.85 -0.53
C VAL A 5 -9.23 6.85 0.61
N LEU A 6 -9.35 6.35 1.83
CA LEU A 6 -9.31 7.14 3.05
C LEU A 6 -7.86 7.19 3.53
N ILE A 7 -7.31 8.39 3.69
CA ILE A 7 -5.92 8.55 4.10
C ILE A 7 -5.87 9.34 5.39
N THR A 8 -5.28 8.75 6.42
CA THR A 8 -5.18 9.35 7.75
C THR A 8 -3.73 9.40 8.18
N ASN A 9 -3.30 10.55 8.72
CA ASN A 9 -1.96 10.69 9.26
C ASN A 9 -2.02 10.68 10.78
N GLU A 10 -1.44 9.64 11.39
CA GLU A 10 -1.39 9.46 12.84
C GLU A 10 0.04 9.51 13.37
N GLN A 11 0.90 10.29 12.73
CA GLN A 11 2.29 10.43 13.15
C GLN A 11 2.77 11.86 12.88
N ASN A 12 3.86 12.26 13.52
CA ASN A 12 4.48 13.55 13.28
C ASN A 12 6.01 13.45 13.14
N ALA A 13 6.52 12.23 13.00
CA ALA A 13 7.96 12.01 12.85
C ALA A 13 8.48 12.45 11.49
N VAL A 14 7.66 12.28 10.44
CA VAL A 14 8.03 12.63 9.07
C VAL A 14 6.91 13.50 8.50
N LYS A 15 7.31 14.63 7.91
CA LYS A 15 6.34 15.50 7.24
C LYS A 15 5.79 14.80 6.00
N VAL A 16 4.47 14.79 5.85
CA VAL A 16 3.82 14.23 4.67
C VAL A 16 4.03 15.19 3.49
N PRO A 17 4.73 14.78 2.43
CA PRO A 17 4.99 15.67 1.31
C PRO A 17 3.72 16.07 0.58
N SER A 18 3.75 17.27 -0.02
CA SER A 18 2.67 17.74 -0.88
C SER A 18 2.52 16.76 -2.05
N GLY A 19 1.28 16.38 -2.35
CA GLY A 19 1.00 15.47 -3.46
C GLY A 19 1.06 13.98 -3.12
N LEU A 20 1.53 13.63 -1.92
CA LEU A 20 1.64 12.22 -1.54
C LEU A 20 0.27 11.54 -1.49
N ARG A 21 -0.75 12.22 -0.97
CA ARG A 21 -2.10 11.65 -0.89
C ARG A 21 -2.66 11.36 -2.28
N ILE A 22 -2.42 12.26 -3.22
CA ILE A 22 -2.83 12.07 -4.62
C ILE A 22 -2.12 10.87 -5.23
N LEU A 23 -0.82 10.74 -4.96
CA LEU A 23 -0.03 9.62 -5.47
C LEU A 23 -0.54 8.28 -4.92
N ILE A 24 -0.90 8.23 -3.63
CA ILE A 24 -1.46 7.02 -3.02
C ILE A 24 -2.77 6.64 -3.70
N ARG A 25 -3.66 7.61 -3.93
CA ARG A 25 -4.92 7.34 -4.63
C ARG A 25 -4.68 6.83 -6.03
N ARG A 26 -3.74 7.43 -6.75
CA ARG A 26 -3.36 6.97 -8.09
C ARG A 26 -2.79 5.55 -8.04
N SER A 27 -2.00 5.24 -7.02
CA SER A 27 -1.41 3.92 -6.86
C SER A 27 -2.48 2.85 -6.63
N CYS A 28 -3.44 3.13 -5.75
CA CYS A 28 -4.55 2.22 -5.49
C CYS A 28 -5.39 2.00 -6.77
N ASN A 29 -5.73 3.09 -7.45
CA ASN A 29 -6.53 3.00 -8.67
C ASN A 29 -5.79 2.23 -9.78
N ALA A 30 -4.48 2.42 -9.89
CA ALA A 30 -3.67 1.74 -10.89
C ALA A 30 -3.66 0.22 -10.67
N VAL A 31 -3.57 -0.22 -9.42
CA VAL A 31 -3.63 -1.65 -9.10
C VAL A 31 -5.01 -2.22 -9.47
N LEU A 32 -6.07 -1.53 -9.06
CA LEU A 32 -7.44 -1.99 -9.32
C LEU A 32 -7.70 -2.10 -10.82
N GLU A 33 -7.23 -1.12 -11.59
CA GLU A 33 -7.37 -1.13 -13.05
C GLU A 33 -6.54 -2.26 -13.67
N TYR A 34 -5.30 -2.42 -13.24
CA TYR A 34 -4.42 -3.46 -13.75
C TYR A 34 -5.00 -4.86 -13.51
N GLU A 35 -5.63 -5.07 -12.36
CA GLU A 35 -6.22 -6.35 -11.97
C GLU A 35 -7.66 -6.51 -12.46
N ASN A 36 -8.20 -5.53 -13.19
CA ASN A 36 -9.59 -5.54 -13.68
C ASN A 36 -10.58 -5.79 -12.54
N PHE A 37 -10.38 -5.10 -11.43
CA PHE A 37 -11.23 -5.28 -10.25
C PHE A 37 -12.68 -4.87 -10.56
N ASP A 38 -13.62 -5.72 -10.20
CA ASP A 38 -15.03 -5.51 -10.48
C ASP A 38 -15.71 -4.66 -9.39
N GLY A 39 -16.07 -3.46 -9.76
CA GLY A 39 -16.83 -2.55 -8.91
C GLY A 39 -15.94 -1.53 -8.22
N PRO A 40 -16.56 -0.55 -7.53
CA PRO A 40 -15.79 0.39 -6.75
C PRO A 40 -15.25 -0.26 -5.48
N ALA A 41 -14.07 0.16 -5.07
CA ALA A 41 -13.38 -0.38 -3.90
C ALA A 41 -13.14 0.70 -2.86
N GLU A 42 -13.11 0.30 -1.60
CA GLU A 42 -12.76 1.18 -0.48
C GLU A 42 -11.53 0.64 0.22
N ILE A 43 -10.54 1.51 0.42
CA ILE A 43 -9.29 1.19 1.08
C ILE A 43 -8.98 2.28 2.11
N SER A 44 -8.49 1.87 3.26
CA SER A 44 -8.02 2.81 4.29
C SER A 44 -6.50 2.74 4.37
N VAL A 45 -5.84 3.89 4.29
CA VAL A 45 -4.38 3.99 4.41
C VAL A 45 -4.06 4.90 5.59
N THR A 46 -3.27 4.40 6.54
CA THR A 46 -2.90 5.17 7.72
C THR A 46 -1.37 5.26 7.81
N PHE A 47 -0.88 6.48 7.99
CA PHE A 47 0.54 6.72 8.27
C PHE A 47 0.77 6.67 9.77
N VAL A 48 1.76 5.90 10.19
CA VAL A 48 2.15 5.77 11.59
C VAL A 48 3.66 5.90 11.73
N ASP A 49 4.16 5.89 12.96
CA ASP A 49 5.60 5.85 13.23
C ASP A 49 6.06 4.41 13.51
N ASN A 50 7.37 4.24 13.70
CA ASN A 50 7.94 2.92 13.94
C ASN A 50 7.41 2.27 15.22
N ALA A 51 7.21 3.05 16.27
CA ALA A 51 6.71 2.53 17.54
C ALA A 51 5.30 1.95 17.37
N ARG A 52 4.45 2.67 16.65
CA ARG A 52 3.07 2.22 16.45
C ARG A 52 2.97 0.99 15.55
N ILE A 53 3.73 0.96 14.46
CA ILE A 53 3.68 -0.21 13.56
C ILE A 53 4.29 -1.44 14.24
N HIS A 54 5.28 -1.24 15.12
CA HIS A 54 5.83 -2.32 15.92
C HIS A 54 4.74 -2.95 16.82
N GLU A 55 3.96 -2.11 17.50
CA GLU A 55 2.84 -2.58 18.33
C GLU A 55 1.83 -3.37 17.50
N LEU A 56 1.46 -2.87 16.34
CA LEU A 56 0.49 -3.52 15.46
C LEU A 56 1.02 -4.85 14.92
N ASN A 57 2.28 -4.88 14.55
CA ASN A 57 2.90 -6.10 14.03
C ASN A 57 2.94 -7.19 15.12
N LYS A 58 3.25 -6.81 16.34
CA LYS A 58 3.25 -7.73 17.48
C LYS A 58 1.84 -8.22 17.78
N GLN A 59 0.87 -7.31 17.83
CA GLN A 59 -0.51 -7.63 18.19
C GLN A 59 -1.20 -8.51 17.16
N TYR A 60 -1.05 -8.20 15.87
CA TYR A 60 -1.82 -8.85 14.81
C TYR A 60 -1.05 -9.89 14.00
N ARG A 61 0.28 -9.83 13.99
CA ARG A 61 1.12 -10.73 13.20
C ARG A 61 2.05 -11.57 14.08
N ASP A 62 2.01 -11.35 15.38
CA ASP A 62 2.87 -12.04 16.37
C ASP A 62 4.36 -11.87 16.06
N LYS A 63 4.72 -10.72 15.52
CA LYS A 63 6.12 -10.37 15.23
C LYS A 63 6.51 -9.15 16.05
N ASP A 64 7.41 -9.35 17.00
CA ASP A 64 7.86 -8.30 17.91
C ASP A 64 8.97 -7.48 17.27
N ALA A 65 8.62 -6.78 16.19
CA ALA A 65 9.55 -5.95 15.42
C ALA A 65 8.79 -4.92 14.61
N PRO A 66 9.39 -3.76 14.33
CA PRO A 66 8.79 -2.83 13.37
C PRO A 66 8.89 -3.38 11.95
N THR A 67 8.06 -2.87 11.06
CA THR A 67 8.10 -3.18 9.64
C THR A 67 7.82 -1.90 8.86
N ASP A 68 7.89 -1.97 7.53
CA ASP A 68 7.60 -0.82 6.69
C ASP A 68 6.10 -0.65 6.45
N VAL A 69 5.40 -1.75 6.24
CA VAL A 69 3.98 -1.72 5.91
C VAL A 69 3.28 -2.97 6.44
N LEU A 70 2.01 -2.79 6.81
CA LEU A 70 1.12 -3.90 7.17
C LEU A 70 -0.13 -3.81 6.31
N SER A 71 -0.59 -4.96 5.83
CA SER A 71 -1.81 -5.08 5.06
C SER A 71 -2.79 -5.95 5.82
N PHE A 72 -4.04 -5.48 5.97
CA PHE A 72 -5.09 -6.21 6.66
C PHE A 72 -6.25 -6.45 5.69
N PRO A 73 -6.19 -7.56 4.91
CA PRO A 73 -7.27 -7.88 3.98
C PRO A 73 -8.57 -8.17 4.72
N MET A 74 -9.68 -7.69 4.17
CA MET A 74 -11.01 -7.89 4.75
C MET A 74 -11.83 -8.92 3.98
N ALA A 75 -11.29 -9.48 2.89
CA ALA A 75 -11.99 -10.51 2.12
C ALA A 75 -12.05 -11.82 2.89
N GLU A 76 -13.20 -12.49 2.79
CA GLU A 76 -13.37 -13.84 3.30
C GLU A 76 -13.78 -14.74 2.14
N ASN A 77 -12.98 -15.78 1.86
CA ASN A 77 -13.25 -16.72 0.76
C ASN A 77 -13.43 -16.02 -0.60
N GLY A 78 -12.66 -14.95 -0.82
CA GLY A 78 -12.72 -14.18 -2.07
C GLY A 78 -13.89 -13.22 -2.16
N GLU A 79 -14.66 -13.08 -1.10
CA GLU A 79 -15.82 -12.18 -1.06
C GLU A 79 -15.55 -10.98 -0.17
N TYR A 80 -16.06 -9.82 -0.58
CA TYR A 80 -15.90 -8.55 0.13
C TYR A 80 -17.23 -8.05 0.65
N ASP A 81 -17.20 -7.49 1.86
CA ASP A 81 -18.35 -6.77 2.38
C ASP A 81 -18.54 -5.47 1.60
N ILE A 82 -19.79 -5.04 1.50
CA ILE A 82 -20.17 -3.82 0.81
C ILE A 82 -20.46 -2.74 1.84
N ASP A 83 -19.86 -1.57 1.67
CA ASP A 83 -20.17 -0.40 2.49
C ASP A 83 -21.53 0.11 2.02
N GLU A 84 -22.51 0.05 2.88
CA GLU A 84 -23.89 0.43 2.55
C GLU A 84 -24.03 1.92 2.21
N ASP A 85 -23.15 2.76 2.72
CA ASP A 85 -23.21 4.19 2.48
C ASP A 85 -22.76 4.59 1.08
N ASN A 86 -21.79 3.87 0.51
CA ASN A 86 -21.21 4.26 -0.77
C ASN A 86 -21.21 3.15 -1.82
N GLY A 87 -21.63 1.94 -1.48
CA GLY A 87 -21.67 0.82 -2.41
C GLY A 87 -20.32 0.20 -2.75
N CYS A 88 -19.25 0.63 -2.08
CA CYS A 88 -17.92 0.11 -2.36
C CYS A 88 -17.66 -1.23 -1.68
N LYS A 89 -16.90 -2.07 -2.35
CA LYS A 89 -16.36 -3.29 -1.73
C LYS A 89 -15.22 -2.91 -0.81
N ILE A 90 -15.28 -3.31 0.44
CA ILE A 90 -14.27 -2.96 1.45
C ILE A 90 -13.10 -3.94 1.31
N LEU A 91 -11.98 -3.46 0.81
CA LEU A 91 -10.80 -4.30 0.57
C LEU A 91 -9.99 -4.51 1.84
N GLY A 92 -9.83 -3.49 2.64
CA GLY A 92 -9.06 -3.59 3.88
C GLY A 92 -8.26 -2.35 4.20
N ASP A 93 -7.28 -2.55 5.09
CA ASP A 93 -6.47 -1.47 5.63
C ASP A 93 -4.99 -1.66 5.29
N ILE A 94 -4.35 -0.54 5.00
CA ILE A 94 -2.91 -0.46 4.78
C ILE A 94 -2.34 0.48 5.84
N VAL A 95 -1.31 0.03 6.56
CA VAL A 95 -0.64 0.86 7.57
C VAL A 95 0.82 1.00 7.16
N ILE A 96 1.28 2.23 7.02
CA ILE A 96 2.64 2.52 6.54
C ILE A 96 3.41 3.26 7.63
N SER A 97 4.61 2.76 7.97
CA SER A 97 5.52 3.51 8.81
C SER A 97 6.26 4.53 7.96
N MET A 98 5.97 5.82 8.20
CA MET A 98 6.62 6.90 7.46
C MET A 98 8.11 6.99 7.79
N GLU A 99 8.50 6.70 9.03
CA GLU A 99 9.91 6.67 9.41
C GLU A 99 10.66 5.58 8.63
N ARG A 100 10.09 4.38 8.59
CA ARG A 100 10.72 3.27 7.86
C ARG A 100 10.76 3.53 6.37
N ALA A 101 9.68 4.10 5.82
CA ALA A 101 9.65 4.47 4.40
C ALA A 101 10.75 5.49 4.07
N MET A 102 10.97 6.47 4.92
CA MET A 102 12.03 7.46 4.74
C MET A 102 13.41 6.81 4.79
N GLU A 103 13.65 5.94 5.77
CA GLU A 103 14.90 5.21 5.90
C GLU A 103 15.20 4.36 4.65
N GLN A 104 14.19 3.66 4.15
CA GLN A 104 14.34 2.82 2.95
C GLN A 104 14.56 3.66 1.70
N ALA A 105 13.86 4.78 1.58
CA ALA A 105 14.06 5.69 0.46
C ALA A 105 15.51 6.17 0.41
N GLU A 106 16.07 6.57 1.55
CA GLU A 106 17.46 6.99 1.63
C GLU A 106 18.43 5.84 1.33
N LEU A 107 18.15 4.67 1.89
CA LEU A 107 18.99 3.48 1.68
C LEU A 107 19.04 3.07 0.22
N TYR A 108 17.91 3.11 -0.47
CA TYR A 108 17.82 2.70 -1.88
C TYR A 108 18.06 3.85 -2.85
N GLY A 109 18.24 5.07 -2.35
CA GLY A 109 18.58 6.23 -3.17
C GLY A 109 17.46 6.74 -4.05
N HIS A 110 16.22 6.66 -3.58
CA HIS A 110 15.10 7.24 -4.31
C HIS A 110 14.24 8.11 -3.38
N SER A 111 13.20 8.72 -3.92
CA SER A 111 12.35 9.63 -3.15
C SER A 111 11.46 8.89 -2.17
N LEU A 112 11.01 9.61 -1.14
CA LEU A 112 9.99 9.11 -0.23
C LEU A 112 8.71 8.77 -1.00
N GLN A 113 8.33 9.61 -1.96
CA GLN A 113 7.14 9.38 -2.77
C GLN A 113 7.21 8.05 -3.51
N ARG A 114 8.34 7.74 -4.10
CA ARG A 114 8.54 6.47 -4.78
C ARG A 114 8.41 5.29 -3.81
N GLU A 115 9.01 5.41 -2.64
CA GLU A 115 8.95 4.33 -1.64
C GLU A 115 7.51 4.10 -1.19
N VAL A 116 6.78 5.18 -0.89
CA VAL A 116 5.38 5.07 -0.46
C VAL A 116 4.51 4.50 -1.58
N ALA A 117 4.75 4.91 -2.83
CA ALA A 117 4.02 4.34 -3.97
C ALA A 117 4.26 2.83 -4.09
N TYR A 118 5.51 2.40 -3.95
CA TYR A 118 5.86 0.98 -3.97
C TYR A 118 5.16 0.22 -2.85
N LEU A 119 5.22 0.73 -1.61
CA LEU A 119 4.58 0.08 -0.47
C LEU A 119 3.07 -0.01 -0.65
N THR A 120 2.46 1.03 -1.23
CA THR A 120 1.03 1.05 -1.49
C THR A 120 0.64 0.01 -2.53
N VAL A 121 1.37 -0.06 -3.64
CA VAL A 121 1.10 -1.05 -4.70
C VAL A 121 1.27 -2.47 -4.15
N HIS A 122 2.35 -2.71 -3.43
CA HIS A 122 2.63 -4.00 -2.80
C HIS A 122 1.48 -4.42 -1.88
N SER A 123 1.04 -3.51 -1.00
CA SER A 123 -0.06 -3.79 -0.07
C SER A 123 -1.39 -3.99 -0.77
N MET A 124 -1.66 -3.22 -1.82
CA MET A 124 -2.89 -3.40 -2.59
C MET A 124 -2.97 -4.80 -3.18
N LEU A 125 -1.88 -5.33 -3.68
CA LEU A 125 -1.85 -6.69 -4.21
C LEU A 125 -2.13 -7.71 -3.10
N HIS A 126 -1.61 -7.49 -1.90
CA HIS A 126 -1.95 -8.34 -0.75
C HIS A 126 -3.44 -8.27 -0.42
N LEU A 127 -4.04 -7.08 -0.46
CA LEU A 127 -5.48 -6.94 -0.21
C LEU A 127 -6.31 -7.71 -1.24
N LEU A 128 -5.78 -7.88 -2.45
CA LEU A 128 -6.45 -8.62 -3.51
C LEU A 128 -6.13 -10.12 -3.48
N GLY A 129 -5.36 -10.58 -2.51
CA GLY A 129 -5.13 -12.00 -2.28
C GLY A 129 -3.76 -12.54 -2.69
N TYR A 130 -2.87 -11.69 -3.19
CA TYR A 130 -1.52 -12.14 -3.55
C TYR A 130 -0.66 -12.29 -2.30
N ASP A 131 0.13 -13.36 -2.26
CA ASP A 131 1.02 -13.64 -1.15
C ASP A 131 2.41 -13.99 -1.66
N HIS A 132 3.37 -13.10 -1.42
CA HIS A 132 4.75 -13.27 -1.88
C HIS A 132 5.55 -14.26 -1.02
N GLU A 133 5.00 -14.69 0.11
CA GLU A 133 5.68 -15.62 1.02
C GLU A 133 5.40 -17.08 0.69
N SER A 134 4.39 -17.37 -0.12
CA SER A 134 3.91 -18.73 -0.32
C SER A 134 4.79 -19.57 -1.25
N SER A 135 5.40 -18.99 -2.27
CA SER A 135 6.32 -19.72 -3.16
C SER A 135 7.18 -18.75 -3.95
N GLY A 136 8.30 -19.25 -4.47
CA GLY A 136 9.18 -18.45 -5.31
C GLY A 136 8.51 -17.93 -6.57
N LEU A 137 7.66 -18.75 -7.20
CA LEU A 137 6.95 -18.35 -8.41
C LEU A 137 5.94 -17.25 -8.13
N GLU A 138 5.19 -17.35 -7.03
CA GLU A 138 4.23 -16.33 -6.65
C GLU A 138 4.92 -15.02 -6.29
N ALA A 139 6.07 -15.10 -5.62
CA ALA A 139 6.86 -13.91 -5.32
C ALA A 139 7.33 -13.21 -6.61
N VAL A 140 7.75 -13.97 -7.61
CA VAL A 140 8.17 -13.42 -8.90
C VAL A 140 6.99 -12.75 -9.61
N ARG A 141 5.83 -13.41 -9.64
CA ARG A 141 4.64 -12.86 -10.28
C ARG A 141 4.18 -11.57 -9.61
N MET A 142 4.20 -11.55 -8.29
CA MET A 142 3.82 -10.36 -7.55
C MET A 142 4.77 -9.21 -7.86
N ARG A 143 6.07 -9.46 -7.91
CA ARG A 143 7.06 -8.45 -8.25
C ARG A 143 6.88 -7.92 -9.66
N GLU A 144 6.56 -8.78 -10.62
CA GLU A 144 6.28 -8.36 -12.00
C GLU A 144 5.06 -7.43 -12.05
N LYS A 145 4.00 -7.74 -11.29
CA LYS A 145 2.82 -6.89 -11.21
C LYS A 145 3.15 -5.55 -10.57
N GLU A 146 3.93 -5.56 -9.50
CA GLU A 146 4.37 -4.33 -8.84
C GLU A 146 5.10 -3.42 -9.82
N GLU A 147 6.04 -3.97 -10.57
CA GLU A 147 6.80 -3.21 -11.54
C GLU A 147 5.92 -2.67 -12.67
N ALA A 148 5.01 -3.50 -13.17
CA ALA A 148 4.09 -3.09 -14.24
C ALA A 148 3.20 -1.93 -13.80
N VAL A 149 2.65 -2.01 -12.59
CA VAL A 149 1.79 -0.95 -12.06
C VAL A 149 2.59 0.33 -11.83
N LEU A 150 3.78 0.22 -11.25
CA LEU A 150 4.64 1.38 -11.02
C LEU A 150 5.02 2.07 -12.33
N MET A 151 5.25 1.30 -13.39
CA MET A 151 5.49 1.86 -14.72
C MET A 151 4.28 2.63 -15.25
N GLN A 152 3.07 2.13 -15.00
CA GLN A 152 1.84 2.81 -15.40
C GLN A 152 1.64 4.13 -14.66
N LEU A 153 2.15 4.26 -13.44
CA LEU A 153 2.08 5.51 -12.71
C LEU A 153 2.95 6.60 -13.34
N GLY A 154 3.89 6.20 -14.18
CA GLY A 154 4.65 7.10 -15.01
C GLY A 154 5.83 7.76 -14.32
N PRO A 155 6.40 8.80 -14.95
CA PRO A 155 7.66 9.39 -14.51
C PRO A 155 7.67 9.93 -13.09
N VAL A 156 6.52 10.33 -12.55
CA VAL A 156 6.44 10.88 -11.20
C VAL A 156 6.97 9.89 -10.16
N SER A 157 6.66 8.59 -10.33
CA SER A 157 7.14 7.56 -9.41
C SER A 157 8.63 7.29 -9.55
N TYR A 158 9.22 7.70 -10.66
CA TYR A 158 10.63 7.45 -10.98
C TYR A 158 11.49 8.70 -11.01
N THR A 159 10.91 9.86 -10.71
CA THR A 159 11.58 11.16 -10.81
C THR A 159 12.90 11.19 -10.05
N HIS A 160 12.94 10.54 -8.90
CA HIS A 160 14.09 10.57 -8.01
C HIS A 160 14.81 9.22 -7.92
N LEU A 161 14.53 8.33 -8.84
CA LEU A 161 15.30 7.11 -8.91
C LEU A 161 16.73 7.46 -9.27
N ARG A 162 17.66 6.87 -8.55
CA ARG A 162 19.02 7.01 -8.98
C ARG A 162 19.23 6.22 -10.27
N ALA A 163 20.10 6.74 -11.00
CA ALA A 163 20.47 6.09 -12.25
C ALA A 163 21.07 4.70 -11.99
#